data_75e5dd99b45aa6ae7f992c9563e62dd6
#
_entry.id   75e5dd99b45aa6ae7f992c9563e62dd6
#
_cell.length_a   1.000
_cell.length_b   1.000
_cell.length_c   1.000
_cell.angle_alpha   90.00
_cell.angle_beta   90.00
_cell.angle_gamma   90.00
#
_symmetry.space_group_name_H-M   'P 1'
#
loop_
_entity.id
_entity.type
_entity.pdbx_description
1 polymer ?
#
loop_
_entity_poly.entity_id
_entity_poly.type
_entity_poly.pdbx_seq_one_letter_code
_entity_poly.pdbx_strand_id
1 'polypeptide(L)'
;MHTEYQFTWVDSDVLLADMVDALQNEPLLAVDTEFMRTDTYYPIVGLIQIAGPDSIYLVDPLALSTLEPLRCLFYGEQLEAIVLHSCSEDLEVFKTLWQAVPTKVFDTQIAAAHLNLERQPSLQKLLNI
;
A
#
# COMPACT_ATOMS: atom_id res chain seq x y z
N MET A 1 15.32 20.31 9.31
CA MET A 1 14.34 19.98 10.36
C MET A 1 13.96 18.51 10.22
N HIS A 2 14.16 17.75 11.28
CA HIS A 2 13.77 16.35 11.29
C HIS A 2 12.32 16.25 11.73
N THR A 3 11.47 15.73 10.87
CA THR A 3 10.08 15.39 11.22
C THR A 3 10.07 13.96 11.73
N GLU A 4 9.72 13.76 12.98
CA GLU A 4 9.51 12.43 13.51
C GLU A 4 8.15 11.95 13.05
N TYR A 5 8.14 10.85 12.28
CA TYR A 5 6.91 10.20 11.86
C TYR A 5 6.53 9.14 12.89
N GLN A 6 5.32 9.25 13.41
CA GLN A 6 4.76 8.22 14.26
C GLN A 6 3.96 7.26 13.40
N PHE A 7 4.03 5.98 13.72
CA PHE A 7 3.26 4.96 13.02
C PHE A 7 2.51 4.11 14.03
N THR A 8 1.41 3.50 13.56
CA THR A 8 0.62 2.55 14.32
C THR A 8 0.90 1.15 13.80
N TRP A 9 1.28 0.26 14.68
CA TRP A 9 1.50 -1.14 14.38
C TRP A 9 0.16 -1.87 14.42
N VAL A 10 -0.21 -2.55 13.34
CA VAL A 10 -1.51 -3.24 13.22
C VAL A 10 -1.23 -4.73 13.16
N ASP A 11 -1.34 -5.39 14.30
CA ASP A 11 -1.06 -6.81 14.48
C ASP A 11 -2.22 -7.58 15.13
N SER A 12 -3.42 -7.00 15.11
CA SER A 12 -4.63 -7.65 15.61
C SER A 12 -5.85 -7.24 14.77
N ASP A 13 -6.87 -8.08 14.79
CA ASP A 13 -8.10 -7.81 14.03
C ASP A 13 -8.80 -6.54 14.52
N VAL A 14 -8.74 -6.25 15.81
CA VAL A 14 -9.30 -5.02 16.39
C VAL A 14 -8.58 -3.79 15.85
N LEU A 15 -7.26 -3.81 15.85
CA LEU A 15 -6.47 -2.69 15.32
C LEU A 15 -6.68 -2.51 13.81
N LEU A 16 -6.87 -3.62 13.07
CA LEU A 16 -7.20 -3.54 11.65
C LEU A 16 -8.54 -2.84 11.45
N ALA A 17 -9.56 -3.21 12.21
CA ALA A 17 -10.87 -2.57 12.13
C ALA A 17 -10.79 -1.08 12.45
N ASP A 18 -10.05 -0.71 13.48
CA ASP A 18 -9.85 0.69 13.86
C ASP A 18 -9.16 1.49 12.75
N MET A 19 -8.15 0.90 12.12
CA MET A 19 -7.46 1.53 10.99
C MET A 19 -8.40 1.74 9.81
N VAL A 20 -9.17 0.73 9.44
CA VAL A 20 -10.11 0.81 8.31
C VAL A 20 -11.16 1.88 8.59
N ASP A 21 -11.69 1.96 9.81
CA ASP A 21 -12.63 3.01 10.19
C ASP A 21 -11.99 4.41 10.06
N ALA A 22 -10.74 4.54 10.45
CA ALA A 22 -10.03 5.81 10.36
C ALA A 22 -9.78 6.25 8.91
N LEU A 23 -9.57 5.30 8.00
CA LEU A 23 -9.18 5.58 6.62
C LEU A 23 -10.32 5.48 5.60
N GLN A 24 -11.50 5.03 6.00
CA GLN A 24 -12.59 4.70 5.06
C GLN A 24 -13.08 5.88 4.21
N ASN A 25 -12.87 7.10 4.68
CA ASN A 25 -13.32 8.32 3.96
C ASN A 25 -12.16 9.04 3.26
N GLU A 26 -10.96 8.49 3.31
CA GLU A 26 -9.82 9.11 2.64
C GLU A 26 -9.88 8.83 1.14
N PRO A 27 -9.74 9.86 0.29
CA PRO A 27 -9.77 9.65 -1.16
C PRO A 27 -8.47 9.04 -1.70
N LEU A 28 -7.35 9.27 -1.03
CA LEU A 28 -6.03 8.80 -1.47
C LEU A 28 -5.33 8.09 -0.33
N LEU A 29 -4.79 6.91 -0.63
CA LEU A 29 -3.95 6.17 0.31
C LEU A 29 -2.65 5.81 -0.40
N ALA A 30 -1.52 6.04 0.26
CA ALA A 30 -0.24 5.55 -0.23
C ALA A 30 0.01 4.17 0.36
N VAL A 31 0.44 3.24 -0.47
CA VAL A 31 0.62 1.83 -0.07
C VAL A 31 1.96 1.32 -0.57
N ASP A 32 2.62 0.53 0.26
CA ASP A 32 3.81 -0.21 -0.11
C ASP A 32 3.75 -1.58 0.55
N THR A 33 4.29 -2.60 -0.09
CA THR A 33 4.30 -3.96 0.43
C THR A 33 5.72 -4.51 0.50
N GLU A 34 5.98 -5.32 1.53
CA GLU A 34 7.20 -6.12 1.63
C GLU A 34 6.80 -7.60 1.60
N PHE A 35 7.47 -8.39 0.78
CA PHE A 35 7.13 -9.78 0.59
C PHE A 35 8.40 -10.63 0.40
N MET A 36 8.23 -11.93 0.61
CA MET A 36 9.30 -12.91 0.39
C MET A 36 8.91 -13.89 -0.72
N ARG A 37 9.88 -14.19 -1.57
CA ARG A 37 9.71 -15.14 -2.67
C ARG A 37 10.95 -16.05 -2.70
N THR A 38 11.13 -16.85 -1.66
CA THR A 38 12.32 -17.72 -1.56
C THR A 38 12.06 -19.14 -2.02
N ASP A 39 11.04 -19.80 -1.45
CA ASP A 39 10.73 -21.19 -1.72
C ASP A 39 9.32 -21.39 -2.25
N THR A 40 8.63 -20.32 -2.65
CA THR A 40 7.27 -20.38 -3.11
C THR A 40 7.16 -19.69 -4.48
N TYR A 41 6.25 -20.22 -5.31
CA TYR A 41 5.91 -19.62 -6.60
C TYR A 41 5.23 -18.26 -6.40
N TYR A 42 4.37 -18.15 -5.39
CA TYR A 42 3.65 -16.93 -5.08
C TYR A 42 4.35 -16.18 -3.95
N PRO A 43 4.35 -14.83 -3.98
CA PRO A 43 4.92 -14.05 -2.89
C PRO A 43 4.13 -14.22 -1.59
N ILE A 44 4.86 -14.27 -0.48
CA ILE A 44 4.27 -14.24 0.85
C ILE A 44 4.43 -12.82 1.36
N VAL A 45 3.32 -12.12 1.57
CA VAL A 45 3.36 -10.75 2.07
C VAL A 45 3.68 -10.76 3.57
N GLY A 46 4.72 -10.02 3.95
CA GLY A 46 5.16 -9.92 5.33
C GLY A 46 4.85 -8.59 5.98
N LEU A 47 4.58 -7.55 5.18
CA LEU A 47 4.28 -6.21 5.70
C LEU A 47 3.51 -5.42 4.64
N ILE A 48 2.48 -4.72 5.08
CA ILE A 48 1.76 -3.76 4.25
C ILE A 48 1.85 -2.40 4.95
N GLN A 49 2.41 -1.41 4.26
CA GLN A 49 2.52 -0.05 4.77
C GLN A 49 1.44 0.80 4.12
N ILE A 50 0.69 1.54 4.94
CA ILE A 50 -0.41 2.37 4.46
C ILE A 50 -0.29 3.73 5.09
N ALA A 51 -0.33 4.77 4.27
CA ALA A 51 -0.32 6.15 4.75
C ALA A 51 -1.54 6.91 4.25
N GLY A 52 -2.24 7.51 5.18
CA GLY A 52 -3.21 8.57 4.93
C GLY A 52 -2.54 9.93 5.13
N PRO A 53 -3.29 11.04 5.08
CA PRO A 53 -2.70 12.38 5.19
C PRO A 53 -2.06 12.65 6.56
N ASP A 54 -2.59 12.07 7.63
CA ASP A 54 -2.15 12.36 9.00
C ASP A 54 -1.65 11.14 9.76
N SER A 55 -1.60 9.98 9.13
CA SER A 55 -1.29 8.74 9.83
C SER A 55 -0.56 7.74 8.95
N ILE A 56 0.28 6.95 9.59
CA ILE A 56 1.03 5.86 8.97
C ILE A 56 0.73 4.58 9.73
N TYR A 57 0.41 3.52 9.00
CA TYR A 57 0.11 2.21 9.56
C TYR A 57 1.04 1.16 8.97
N LEU A 58 1.56 0.30 9.86
CA LEU A 58 2.33 -0.87 9.48
C LEU A 58 1.50 -2.11 9.83
N VAL A 59 1.02 -2.81 8.82
CA VAL A 59 0.12 -3.94 8.98
C VAL A 59 0.93 -5.24 8.85
N ASP A 60 0.84 -6.09 9.88
CA ASP A 60 1.42 -7.44 9.86
C ASP A 60 0.34 -8.44 9.43
N PRO A 61 0.31 -8.84 8.16
CA PRO A 61 -0.75 -9.73 7.67
C PRO A 61 -0.69 -11.13 8.27
N LEU A 62 0.46 -11.55 8.77
CA LEU A 62 0.62 -12.88 9.37
C LEU A 62 0.02 -12.96 10.77
N ALA A 63 -0.20 -11.83 11.42
CA ALA A 63 -0.80 -11.78 12.75
C ALA A 63 -2.32 -11.63 12.72
N LEU A 64 -2.92 -11.49 11.54
CA LEU A 64 -4.36 -11.23 11.38
C LEU A 64 -5.11 -12.49 10.98
N SER A 65 -6.35 -12.60 11.46
CA SER A 65 -7.23 -13.72 11.07
C SER A 65 -7.72 -13.58 9.64
N THR A 66 -7.89 -12.34 9.16
CA THR A 66 -8.37 -12.06 7.82
C THR A 66 -7.86 -10.69 7.35
N LEU A 67 -7.67 -10.54 6.06
CA LEU A 67 -7.37 -9.26 5.42
C LEU A 67 -8.59 -8.67 4.71
N GLU A 68 -9.77 -9.27 4.88
CA GLU A 68 -10.99 -8.83 4.19
C GLU A 68 -11.33 -7.36 4.44
N PRO A 69 -11.22 -6.81 5.68
CA PRO A 69 -11.45 -5.37 5.87
C PRO A 69 -10.53 -4.49 5.03
N LEU A 70 -9.28 -4.92 4.85
CA LEU A 70 -8.32 -4.19 4.02
C LEU A 70 -8.71 -4.27 2.54
N ARG A 71 -9.17 -5.44 2.08
CA ARG A 71 -9.68 -5.58 0.73
C ARG A 71 -10.84 -4.62 0.49
N CYS A 72 -11.79 -4.56 1.41
CA CYS A 72 -12.92 -3.64 1.31
C CYS A 72 -12.48 -2.18 1.22
N LEU A 73 -11.44 -1.80 1.95
CA LEU A 73 -10.89 -0.45 1.88
C LEU A 73 -10.27 -0.16 0.50
N PHE A 74 -9.44 -1.07 0.00
CA PHE A 74 -8.69 -0.86 -1.25
C PHE A 74 -9.57 -0.94 -2.49
N TYR A 75 -10.63 -1.73 -2.47
CA TYR A 75 -11.53 -1.91 -3.62
C TYR A 75 -12.82 -1.12 -3.48
N GLY A 76 -12.98 -0.33 -2.43
CA GLY A 76 -14.17 0.47 -2.19
C GLY A 76 -14.32 1.63 -3.16
N GLU A 77 -15.55 2.02 -3.42
CA GLU A 77 -15.87 3.12 -4.35
C GLU A 77 -15.47 4.49 -3.81
N GLN A 78 -15.39 4.65 -2.49
CA GLN A 78 -15.02 5.91 -1.86
C GLN A 78 -13.55 6.28 -2.09
N LEU A 79 -12.70 5.32 -2.35
CA LEU A 79 -11.29 5.55 -2.62
C LEU A 79 -11.11 6.02 -4.06
N GLU A 80 -10.43 7.15 -4.26
CA GLU A 80 -10.15 7.66 -5.60
C GLU A 80 -8.90 7.03 -6.19
N ALA A 81 -7.85 6.83 -5.37
CA ALA A 81 -6.66 6.16 -5.83
C ALA A 81 -5.84 5.57 -4.70
N ILE A 82 -5.18 4.46 -5.00
CA ILE A 82 -4.07 3.90 -4.23
C ILE A 82 -2.79 4.38 -4.92
N VAL A 83 -1.96 5.10 -4.19
CA VAL A 83 -0.70 5.64 -4.69
C VAL A 83 0.42 4.65 -4.37
N LEU A 84 1.11 4.19 -5.40
CA LEU A 84 2.21 3.24 -5.30
C LEU A 84 3.40 3.75 -6.09
N HIS A 85 4.59 3.22 -5.81
CA HIS A 85 5.76 3.48 -6.62
C HIS A 85 6.29 2.18 -7.18
N SER A 86 6.37 2.09 -8.53
CA SER A 86 6.80 0.85 -9.22
C SER A 86 5.90 -0.33 -8.81
N CYS A 87 4.62 -0.21 -9.12
CA CYS A 87 3.55 -1.01 -8.49
C CYS A 87 3.41 -2.45 -8.99
N SER A 88 4.18 -2.89 -9.99
CA SER A 88 3.97 -4.21 -10.61
C SER A 88 4.03 -5.37 -9.61
N GLU A 89 4.99 -5.34 -8.70
CA GLU A 89 5.13 -6.38 -7.67
C GLU A 89 4.05 -6.27 -6.60
N ASP A 90 3.67 -5.05 -6.19
CA ASP A 90 2.58 -4.83 -5.24
C ASP A 90 1.25 -5.33 -5.80
N LEU A 91 1.00 -5.09 -7.08
CA LEU A 91 -0.22 -5.58 -7.74
C LEU A 91 -0.24 -7.10 -7.82
N GLU A 92 0.91 -7.73 -8.00
CA GLU A 92 1.02 -9.20 -7.96
C GLU A 92 0.67 -9.73 -6.56
N VAL A 93 1.12 -9.07 -5.50
CA VAL A 93 0.76 -9.40 -4.13
C VAL A 93 -0.76 -9.32 -3.93
N PHE A 94 -1.37 -8.23 -4.38
CA PHE A 94 -2.81 -8.04 -4.25
C PHE A 94 -3.59 -9.09 -5.04
N LYS A 95 -3.14 -9.42 -6.25
CA LYS A 95 -3.77 -10.47 -7.05
C LYS A 95 -3.68 -11.84 -6.37
N THR A 96 -2.55 -12.12 -5.73
CA THR A 96 -2.36 -13.36 -4.99
C THR A 96 -3.28 -13.42 -3.76
N LEU A 97 -3.38 -12.32 -3.02
CA LEU A 97 -4.22 -12.25 -1.81
C LEU A 97 -5.71 -12.31 -2.12
N TRP A 98 -6.16 -11.59 -3.16
CA TRP A 98 -7.59 -11.35 -3.38
C TRP A 98 -8.08 -11.75 -4.77
N GLN A 99 -7.23 -12.35 -5.59
CA GLN A 99 -7.54 -12.83 -6.95
C GLN A 99 -8.06 -11.74 -7.88
N ALA A 100 -7.73 -10.49 -7.56
CA ALA A 100 -8.09 -9.31 -8.35
C ALA A 100 -7.05 -8.22 -8.09
N VAL A 101 -6.89 -7.30 -9.04
CA VAL A 101 -6.07 -6.11 -8.83
C VAL A 101 -6.96 -4.89 -8.64
N PRO A 102 -6.57 -3.95 -7.77
CA PRO A 102 -7.32 -2.70 -7.63
C PRO A 102 -7.33 -1.95 -8.96
N THR A 103 -8.45 -1.33 -9.28
CA THR A 103 -8.61 -0.61 -10.56
C THR A 103 -8.17 0.85 -10.46
N LYS A 104 -8.14 1.42 -9.26
CA LYS A 104 -7.83 2.83 -9.04
C LYS A 104 -6.42 2.96 -8.48
N VAL A 105 -5.42 2.74 -9.34
CA VAL A 105 -4.00 2.75 -8.96
C VAL A 105 -3.31 3.90 -9.65
N PHE A 106 -2.50 4.65 -8.89
CA PHE A 106 -1.62 5.69 -9.40
C PHE A 106 -0.17 5.32 -9.08
N ASP A 107 0.61 5.01 -10.11
CA ASP A 107 2.02 4.68 -9.96
C ASP A 107 2.88 5.91 -10.23
N THR A 108 3.58 6.37 -9.20
CA THR A 108 4.42 7.57 -9.30
C THR A 108 5.60 7.38 -10.25
N GLN A 109 6.09 6.16 -10.44
CA GLN A 109 7.15 5.89 -11.40
C GLN A 109 6.66 6.04 -12.83
N ILE A 110 5.46 5.54 -13.14
CA ILE A 110 4.84 5.67 -14.45
C ILE A 110 4.50 7.15 -14.72
N ALA A 111 3.95 7.84 -13.72
CA ALA A 111 3.64 9.26 -13.83
C ALA A 111 4.89 10.10 -14.13
N ALA A 112 6.01 9.79 -13.49
CA ALA A 112 7.28 10.47 -13.76
C ALA A 112 7.73 10.26 -15.20
N ALA A 113 7.56 9.05 -15.76
CA ALA A 113 7.89 8.78 -17.16
C ALA A 113 7.05 9.61 -18.12
N HIS A 114 5.76 9.81 -17.82
CA HIS A 114 4.88 10.66 -18.64
C HIS A 114 5.26 12.15 -18.59
N LEU A 115 5.96 12.57 -17.54
CA LEU A 115 6.46 13.95 -17.41
C LEU A 115 7.86 14.13 -18.03
N ASN A 116 8.32 13.15 -18.81
CA ASN A 116 9.66 13.13 -19.42
C ASN A 116 10.81 13.18 -18.40
N LEU A 117 10.55 12.72 -17.19
CA LEU A 117 11.58 12.47 -16.21
C LEU A 117 12.29 11.17 -16.53
N GLU A 118 13.24 10.77 -15.69
CA GLU A 118 13.93 9.49 -15.88
C GLU A 118 12.92 8.34 -16.03
N ARG A 119 13.21 7.40 -16.95
CA ARG A 119 12.23 6.37 -17.34
C ARG A 119 11.80 5.46 -16.18
N GLN A 120 12.71 5.13 -15.28
CA GLN A 120 12.44 4.30 -14.11
C GLN A 120 13.11 4.89 -12.87
N PRO A 121 12.70 6.10 -12.44
CA PRO A 121 13.33 6.72 -11.27
C PRO A 121 12.95 5.96 -10.00
N SER A 122 13.90 5.88 -9.05
CA SER A 122 13.58 5.42 -7.72
C SER A 122 12.69 6.46 -7.01
N LEU A 123 11.99 6.03 -5.97
CA LEU A 123 11.19 6.96 -5.18
C LEU A 123 12.06 8.06 -4.56
N GLN A 124 13.23 7.70 -4.06
CA GLN A 124 14.17 8.66 -3.48
C GLN A 124 14.58 9.73 -4.50
N LYS A 125 14.82 9.34 -5.76
CA LYS A 125 15.14 10.27 -6.83
C LYS A 125 14.01 11.25 -7.10
N LEU A 126 12.77 10.77 -7.14
CA LEU A 126 11.59 11.62 -7.32
C LEU A 126 11.42 12.62 -6.18
N LEU A 127 11.68 12.20 -4.94
CA LEU A 127 11.55 13.08 -3.78
C LEU A 127 12.59 14.19 -3.76
N ASN A 128 13.65 14.05 -4.52
CA ASN A 128 14.76 15.04 -4.59
C ASN A 128 14.67 15.96 -5.81
N ILE A 129 13.59 15.91 -6.55
CA ILE A 129 13.36 16.80 -7.71
C ILE A 129 12.93 18.20 -7.25
#